data_c7a7e1c181ec8941cfb798908f2d779e
#
_entry.id   c7a7e1c181ec8941cfb798908f2d779e
#
_cell.length_a   1.000
_cell.length_b   1.000
_cell.length_c   1.000
_cell.angle_alpha   90.00
_cell.angle_beta   90.00
_cell.angle_gamma   90.00
#
_symmetry.space_group_name_H-M   'P 1'
#
loop_
_entity.id
_entity.type
_entity.pdbx_description
1 polymer ?
#
loop_
_entity_poly.entity_id
_entity_poly.type
_entity_poly.pdbx_seq_one_letter_code
_entity_poly.pdbx_strand_id
1 'polypeptide(L)'
;MNLQKRILVVDDEPDFASIVQGNLEKEGFAVDVAYNGVEGLQKVQANPPDAIVLDVMMPEKDGYIVCRELKEDDKYCNIPIILLTAVASHVTSTRYTHADGMATEADDYIAKPASAEEITKSIKKLLDLS
;
A
#
# COMPACT_ATOMS: atom_id res chain seq x y z
N MET A 1 -9.99 25.93 -1.27
CA MET A 1 -10.55 24.63 -1.56
C MET A 1 -9.65 23.53 -1.05
N ASN A 2 -10.17 22.72 -0.24
CA ASN A 2 -9.39 21.71 0.43
C ASN A 2 -9.66 20.34 -0.19
N LEU A 3 -8.72 19.90 -0.98
CA LEU A 3 -8.84 18.60 -1.63
C LEU A 3 -8.21 17.55 -0.73
N GLN A 4 -9.07 16.80 -0.10
CA GLN A 4 -8.63 15.74 0.79
C GLN A 4 -7.96 14.62 0.00
N LYS A 5 -6.77 14.24 0.40
CA LYS A 5 -6.08 13.13 -0.24
C LYS A 5 -6.74 11.82 0.15
N ARG A 6 -6.78 10.91 -0.79
CA ARG A 6 -7.43 9.63 -0.60
C ARG A 6 -6.41 8.50 -0.59
N ILE A 7 -6.53 7.65 0.42
CA ILE A 7 -5.62 6.53 0.61
C ILE A 7 -6.43 5.24 0.54
N LEU A 8 -5.92 4.26 -0.17
CA LEU A 8 -6.50 2.93 -0.19
C LEU A 8 -5.61 2.00 0.62
N VAL A 9 -6.19 1.33 1.61
CA VAL A 9 -5.47 0.35 2.42
C VAL A 9 -5.95 -1.03 2.00
N VAL A 10 -5.04 -1.88 1.54
CA VAL A 10 -5.36 -3.23 1.11
C VAL A 10 -4.68 -4.20 2.04
N ASP A 11 -5.44 -4.85 2.90
CA ASP A 11 -4.92 -5.76 3.92
C ASP A 11 -6.02 -6.71 4.33
N ASP A 12 -5.72 -8.00 4.42
CA ASP A 12 -6.73 -8.99 4.75
C ASP A 12 -6.99 -9.13 6.24
N GLU A 13 -6.30 -8.36 7.06
CA GLU A 13 -6.53 -8.34 8.52
C GLU A 13 -7.38 -7.13 8.88
N PRO A 14 -8.67 -7.31 9.17
CA PRO A 14 -9.55 -6.17 9.41
C PRO A 14 -9.12 -5.29 10.58
N ASP A 15 -8.60 -5.90 11.64
CA ASP A 15 -8.18 -5.13 12.82
C ASP A 15 -7.04 -4.20 12.47
N PHE A 16 -6.04 -4.71 11.77
CA PHE A 16 -4.90 -3.89 11.38
C PHE A 16 -5.34 -2.79 10.41
N ALA A 17 -6.15 -3.16 9.43
CA ALA A 17 -6.64 -2.18 8.46
C ALA A 17 -7.41 -1.06 9.15
N SER A 18 -8.20 -1.41 10.15
CA SER A 18 -8.98 -0.45 10.90
C SER A 18 -8.10 0.53 11.67
N ILE A 19 -7.03 0.01 12.27
CA ILE A 19 -6.09 0.86 13.02
C ILE A 19 -5.40 1.84 12.07
N VAL A 20 -4.94 1.36 10.94
CA VAL A 20 -4.29 2.22 9.96
C VAL A 20 -5.27 3.25 9.44
N GLN A 21 -6.48 2.83 9.13
CA GLN A 21 -7.51 3.74 8.65
C GLN A 21 -7.77 4.85 9.65
N GLY A 22 -7.95 4.48 10.93
CA GLY A 22 -8.21 5.48 11.95
C GLY A 22 -7.11 6.50 12.09
N ASN A 23 -5.87 6.03 12.03
CA ASN A 23 -4.74 6.94 12.16
C ASN A 23 -4.64 7.88 10.96
N LEU A 24 -4.87 7.37 9.78
CA LEU A 24 -4.83 8.20 8.57
C LEU A 24 -5.97 9.22 8.56
N GLU A 25 -7.14 8.81 9.00
CA GLU A 25 -8.26 9.74 9.05
C GLU A 25 -8.03 10.86 10.04
N LYS A 26 -7.36 10.55 11.14
CA LYS A 26 -6.98 11.58 12.10
C LYS A 26 -6.05 12.61 11.48
N GLU A 27 -5.26 12.20 10.51
CA GLU A 27 -4.33 13.09 9.84
C GLU A 27 -4.96 13.83 8.66
N GLY A 28 -6.24 13.64 8.45
CA GLY A 28 -6.95 14.39 7.42
C GLY A 28 -7.14 13.67 6.10
N PHE A 29 -6.77 12.40 6.02
CA PHE A 29 -6.94 11.66 4.78
C PHE A 29 -8.32 11.02 4.71
N ALA A 30 -8.83 10.87 3.50
CA ALA A 30 -9.99 10.02 3.26
C ALA A 30 -9.47 8.62 2.98
N VAL A 31 -10.02 7.61 3.64
CA VAL A 31 -9.46 6.25 3.55
C VAL A 31 -10.53 5.27 3.11
N ASP A 32 -10.14 4.40 2.19
CA ASP A 32 -10.95 3.27 1.79
C ASP A 32 -10.15 2.01 2.10
N VAL A 33 -10.83 0.89 2.31
CA VAL A 33 -10.18 -0.36 2.69
C VAL A 33 -10.63 -1.47 1.77
N ALA A 34 -9.69 -2.28 1.33
CA ALA A 34 -9.98 -3.52 0.59
C ALA A 34 -9.31 -4.66 1.34
N TYR A 35 -9.90 -5.83 1.30
CA TYR A 35 -9.44 -6.96 2.11
C TYR A 35 -8.74 -8.04 1.31
N ASN A 36 -8.54 -7.83 0.03
CA ASN A 36 -7.73 -8.71 -0.79
C ASN A 36 -7.31 -7.95 -2.05
N GLY A 37 -6.41 -8.58 -2.82
CA GLY A 37 -5.84 -7.90 -3.99
C GLY A 37 -6.85 -7.65 -5.11
N VAL A 38 -7.79 -8.57 -5.28
CA VAL A 38 -8.81 -8.39 -6.31
C VAL A 38 -9.69 -7.20 -5.99
N GLU A 39 -10.16 -7.13 -4.75
CA GLU A 39 -10.96 -5.99 -4.31
C GLU A 39 -10.17 -4.70 -4.40
N GLY A 40 -8.89 -4.77 -4.04
CA GLY A 40 -8.03 -3.60 -4.13
C GLY A 40 -7.93 -3.05 -5.54
N LEU A 41 -7.70 -3.93 -6.51
CA LEU A 41 -7.63 -3.50 -7.90
C LEU A 41 -8.94 -2.92 -8.39
N GLN A 42 -10.05 -3.53 -7.97
CA GLN A 42 -11.36 -3.02 -8.36
C GLN A 42 -11.58 -1.61 -7.83
N LYS A 43 -11.16 -1.36 -6.61
CA LYS A 43 -11.33 -0.03 -6.02
C LYS A 43 -10.44 1.01 -6.67
N VAL A 44 -9.22 0.62 -7.03
CA VAL A 44 -8.33 1.53 -7.76
C VAL A 44 -8.96 1.93 -9.09
N GLN A 45 -9.52 0.95 -9.79
CA GLN A 45 -10.11 1.22 -11.10
C GLN A 45 -11.36 2.09 -10.99
N ALA A 46 -12.16 1.86 -9.95
CA ALA A 46 -13.39 2.62 -9.77
C ALA A 46 -13.11 4.05 -9.34
N ASN A 47 -12.09 4.26 -8.53
CA ASN A 47 -11.83 5.56 -7.95
C ASN A 47 -10.36 5.64 -7.52
N PRO A 48 -9.46 6.00 -8.43
CA PRO A 48 -8.03 5.95 -8.14
C PRO A 48 -7.66 6.79 -6.92
N PRO A 49 -6.94 6.19 -5.95
CA PRO A 49 -6.51 6.92 -4.76
C PRO A 49 -5.24 7.72 -5.04
N ASP A 50 -4.85 8.53 -4.06
CA ASP A 50 -3.61 9.28 -4.15
C ASP A 50 -2.41 8.45 -3.69
N ALA A 51 -2.64 7.43 -2.86
CA ALA A 51 -1.60 6.49 -2.45
C ALA A 51 -2.24 5.19 -2.02
N ILE A 52 -1.47 4.12 -2.04
CA ILE A 52 -1.94 2.79 -1.69
C ILE A 52 -1.02 2.18 -0.65
N VAL A 53 -1.60 1.63 0.41
CA VAL A 53 -0.88 0.80 1.39
C VAL A 53 -1.31 -0.63 1.11
N LEU A 54 -0.35 -1.50 0.81
CA LEU A 54 -0.65 -2.80 0.23
C LEU A 54 0.10 -3.89 0.96
N ASP A 55 -0.64 -4.78 1.61
CA ASP A 55 -0.05 -5.93 2.27
C ASP A 55 0.40 -6.95 1.22
N VAL A 56 1.59 -7.50 1.41
CA VAL A 56 2.11 -8.50 0.49
C VAL A 56 1.45 -9.85 0.70
N MET A 57 1.24 -10.23 1.96
CA MET A 57 0.76 -11.57 2.31
C MET A 57 -0.75 -11.61 2.34
N MET A 58 -1.36 -11.82 1.21
CA MET A 58 -2.82 -11.92 1.11
C MET A 58 -3.21 -13.14 0.31
N PRO A 59 -4.37 -13.75 0.65
CA PRO A 59 -4.88 -14.84 -0.18
C PRO A 59 -5.32 -14.32 -1.53
N GLU A 60 -5.43 -15.22 -2.47
CA GLU A 60 -5.90 -14.99 -3.82
C GLU A 60 -4.89 -14.25 -4.69
N LYS A 61 -4.62 -13.00 -4.38
CA LYS A 61 -3.71 -12.22 -5.20
C LYS A 61 -2.79 -11.42 -4.29
N ASP A 62 -1.53 -11.79 -4.24
CA ASP A 62 -0.63 -11.16 -3.29
C ASP A 62 -0.25 -9.74 -3.73
N GLY A 63 0.31 -9.00 -2.77
CA GLY A 63 0.60 -7.60 -2.98
C GLY A 63 1.66 -7.32 -4.02
N TYR A 64 2.61 -8.21 -4.21
CA TYR A 64 3.63 -8.00 -5.24
C TYR A 64 3.00 -8.01 -6.63
N ILE A 65 2.05 -8.91 -6.84
CA ILE A 65 1.38 -8.99 -8.13
C ILE A 65 0.54 -7.75 -8.37
N VAL A 66 -0.21 -7.33 -7.35
CA VAL A 66 -1.04 -6.13 -7.47
C VAL A 66 -0.16 -4.92 -7.77
N CYS A 67 0.95 -4.78 -7.04
CA CYS A 67 1.84 -3.66 -7.25
C CYS A 67 2.38 -3.63 -8.68
N ARG A 68 2.82 -4.79 -9.17
CA ARG A 68 3.35 -4.87 -10.52
C ARG A 68 2.30 -4.52 -11.56
N GLU A 69 1.09 -5.03 -11.38
CA GLU A 69 0.03 -4.73 -12.34
C GLU A 69 -0.27 -3.24 -12.39
N LEU A 70 -0.29 -2.60 -11.23
CA LEU A 70 -0.56 -1.17 -11.19
C LEU A 70 0.59 -0.36 -11.79
N LYS A 71 1.82 -0.78 -11.51
CA LYS A 71 2.97 -0.04 -12.04
C LYS A 71 3.15 -0.23 -13.53
N GLU A 72 2.61 -1.28 -14.10
CA GLU A 72 2.66 -1.50 -15.53
C GLU A 72 1.51 -0.85 -16.28
N ASP A 73 0.56 -0.29 -15.57
CA ASP A 73 -0.61 0.35 -16.18
C ASP A 73 -0.38 1.85 -16.27
N ASP A 74 -0.46 2.39 -17.47
CA ASP A 74 -0.21 3.82 -17.68
C ASP A 74 -1.11 4.72 -16.86
N LYS A 75 -2.31 4.25 -16.53
CA LYS A 75 -3.25 5.04 -15.75
C LYS A 75 -2.86 5.14 -14.28
N TYR A 76 -2.21 4.11 -13.76
CA TYR A 76 -2.01 4.01 -12.31
C TYR A 76 -0.55 3.98 -11.89
N CYS A 77 0.37 3.97 -12.84
CA CYS A 77 1.78 3.75 -12.52
C CYS A 77 2.38 4.87 -11.67
N ASN A 78 1.75 6.01 -11.63
CA ASN A 78 2.27 7.13 -10.84
C ASN A 78 1.70 7.20 -9.42
N ILE A 79 0.79 6.30 -9.07
CA ILE A 79 0.25 6.28 -7.71
C ILE A 79 1.30 5.68 -6.78
N PRO A 80 1.72 6.39 -5.73
CA PRO A 80 2.68 5.83 -4.78
C PRO A 80 2.11 4.60 -4.08
N ILE A 81 2.93 3.57 -3.97
CA ILE A 81 2.53 2.31 -3.34
C ILE A 81 3.52 1.97 -2.25
N ILE A 82 3.02 1.71 -1.05
CA ILE A 82 3.81 1.22 0.07
C ILE A 82 3.48 -0.25 0.25
N LEU A 83 4.49 -1.11 0.18
CA LEU A 83 4.30 -2.53 0.41
C LEU A 83 4.64 -2.87 1.85
N LEU A 84 3.74 -3.60 2.50
CA LEU A 84 3.97 -4.10 3.85
C LEU A 84 4.44 -5.53 3.75
N THR A 85 5.66 -5.79 4.19
CA THR A 85 6.28 -7.09 4.06
C THR A 85 6.40 -7.78 5.42
N ALA A 86 6.48 -9.10 5.41
CA ALA A 86 6.61 -9.83 6.67
C ALA A 86 8.05 -9.75 7.16
N VAL A 87 8.22 -9.53 8.46
CA VAL A 87 9.54 -9.48 9.07
C VAL A 87 10.25 -10.81 8.90
N ALA A 88 9.52 -11.90 9.08
CA ALA A 88 10.11 -13.22 9.01
C ALA A 88 10.74 -13.51 7.65
N SER A 89 10.34 -12.82 6.63
CA SER A 89 10.88 -13.02 5.31
C SER A 89 11.99 -12.02 4.99
N HIS A 90 12.55 -11.43 6.01
CA HIS A 90 13.53 -10.39 5.83
C HIS A 90 14.70 -10.81 4.93
N VAL A 91 15.30 -11.95 5.26
CA VAL A 91 16.42 -12.45 4.46
C VAL A 91 15.95 -12.82 3.07
N THR A 92 14.80 -13.47 3.02
CA THR A 92 14.22 -13.85 1.76
C THR A 92 13.83 -12.62 0.96
N SER A 93 13.33 -11.61 1.65
CA SER A 93 12.97 -10.38 0.99
C SER A 93 14.15 -9.71 0.31
N THR A 94 15.30 -9.73 0.97
CA THR A 94 16.49 -9.14 0.40
C THR A 94 16.85 -9.82 -0.91
N ARG A 95 16.87 -11.15 -0.89
CA ARG A 95 17.17 -11.90 -2.09
C ARG A 95 16.10 -11.74 -3.13
N TYR A 96 14.86 -11.73 -2.67
CA TYR A 96 13.72 -11.57 -3.55
C TYR A 96 13.79 -10.22 -4.25
N THR A 97 14.14 -9.20 -3.49
CA THR A 97 14.28 -7.86 -4.05
C THR A 97 15.35 -7.83 -5.13
N HIS A 98 16.43 -8.54 -4.93
CA HIS A 98 17.45 -8.61 -5.95
C HIS A 98 16.95 -9.34 -7.19
N ALA A 99 16.30 -10.47 -6.98
CA ALA A 99 15.84 -11.28 -8.10
C ALA A 99 14.69 -10.62 -8.82
N ASP A 100 13.79 -10.02 -8.05
CA ASP A 100 12.55 -9.46 -8.59
C ASP A 100 12.46 -7.96 -8.43
N GLY A 101 13.54 -7.33 -8.05
CA GLY A 101 13.53 -5.91 -7.82
C GLY A 101 13.07 -5.11 -9.02
N MET A 102 13.31 -5.67 -10.20
CA MET A 102 12.87 -5.01 -11.40
C MET A 102 11.39 -5.24 -11.66
N ALA A 103 10.82 -6.27 -11.05
CA ALA A 103 9.42 -6.58 -11.23
C ALA A 103 8.56 -5.89 -10.19
N THR A 104 9.12 -5.55 -9.04
CA THR A 104 8.39 -4.94 -7.95
C THR A 104 8.91 -3.55 -7.72
N GLU A 105 8.12 -2.57 -8.08
CA GLU A 105 8.57 -1.19 -8.05
C GLU A 105 7.74 -0.35 -7.11
N ALA A 106 7.60 -0.83 -5.88
CA ALA A 106 6.91 -0.04 -4.86
C ALA A 106 7.75 1.18 -4.52
N ASP A 107 7.05 2.20 -4.06
CA ASP A 107 7.71 3.45 -3.68
C ASP A 107 8.30 3.39 -2.29
N ASP A 108 7.81 2.49 -1.46
CA ASP A 108 8.38 2.25 -0.14
C ASP A 108 8.04 0.84 0.30
N TYR A 109 8.85 0.31 1.21
CA TYR A 109 8.66 -1.02 1.79
C TYR A 109 8.76 -0.89 3.29
N ILE A 110 7.75 -1.37 4.02
CA ILE A 110 7.75 -1.34 5.48
C ILE A 110 7.56 -2.76 5.99
N ALA A 111 8.47 -3.21 6.84
CA ALA A 111 8.39 -4.54 7.41
C ALA A 111 7.38 -4.60 8.52
N LYS A 112 6.56 -5.64 8.54
CA LYS A 112 5.65 -5.89 9.66
C LYS A 112 6.44 -6.50 10.80
N PRO A 113 6.08 -6.21 12.03
CA PRO A 113 4.94 -5.41 12.47
C PRO A 113 5.22 -3.93 12.27
N ALA A 114 4.33 -3.27 11.57
CA ALA A 114 4.45 -1.85 11.28
C ALA A 114 3.43 -1.09 12.09
N SER A 115 3.81 0.07 12.59
CA SER A 115 2.86 0.90 13.30
C SER A 115 2.10 1.77 12.32
N ALA A 116 0.91 2.19 12.73
CA ALA A 116 0.14 3.11 11.92
C ALA A 116 0.89 4.41 11.71
N GLU A 117 1.67 4.83 12.70
CA GLU A 117 2.46 6.05 12.59
C GLU A 117 3.54 5.94 11.53
N GLU A 118 4.20 4.79 11.44
CA GLU A 118 5.20 4.57 10.40
C GLU A 118 4.59 4.68 9.01
N ILE A 119 3.43 4.07 8.85
CA ILE A 119 2.74 4.06 7.57
C ILE A 119 2.31 5.48 7.21
N THR A 120 1.74 6.18 8.17
CA THR A 120 1.30 7.56 7.96
C THR A 120 2.47 8.46 7.55
N LYS A 121 3.60 8.28 8.22
CA LYS A 121 4.78 9.08 7.93
C LYS A 121 5.26 8.83 6.50
N SER A 122 5.28 7.57 6.09
CA SER A 122 5.68 7.23 4.74
C SER A 122 4.74 7.84 3.70
N ILE A 123 3.44 7.78 3.97
CA ILE A 123 2.46 8.37 3.06
C ILE A 123 2.69 9.86 2.92
N LYS A 124 2.88 10.56 4.03
CA LYS A 124 3.12 12.00 3.98
C LYS A 124 4.36 12.33 3.18
N LYS A 125 5.40 11.53 3.36
CA LYS A 125 6.64 11.73 2.64
C LYS A 125 6.43 11.53 1.14
N LEU A 126 5.75 10.46 0.76
CA LEU A 126 5.53 10.16 -0.65
C LEU A 126 4.61 11.15 -1.33
N LEU A 127 3.67 11.72 -0.59
CA LEU A 127 2.77 12.73 -1.13
C LEU A 127 3.30 14.15 -0.95
N ASP A 128 4.52 14.26 -0.44
CA ASP A 128 5.19 15.55 -0.26
C ASP A 128 4.40 16.46 0.70
N LEU A 129 3.90 15.85 1.75
CA LEU A 129 3.20 16.57 2.82
C LEU A 129 4.07 16.57 4.06
N SER A 130 4.13 17.65 4.76
CA SER A 130 4.98 17.70 5.94
C SER A 130 4.25 18.16 7.18
#